data_8ae84e9f0fdb8b9c63fbc8f7b0dcbbf8
#
_entry.id   8ae84e9f0fdb8b9c63fbc8f7b0dcbbf8
#
_cell.length_a   1.000
_cell.length_b   1.000
_cell.length_c   1.000
_cell.angle_alpha   90.00
_cell.angle_beta   90.00
_cell.angle_gamma   90.00
#
_symmetry.space_group_name_H-M   'P 1'
#
loop_
_entity.id
_entity.type
_entity.pdbx_description
1 polymer ?
#
loop_
_entity_poly.entity_id
_entity_poly.type
_entity_poly.pdbx_seq_one_letter_code
_entity_poly.pdbx_strand_id
1 'polypeptide(L)'
;LYETLQKIVGDDDCVILTGFTKQMALYLKASDVCITKPGGLSSTEAAVANIPFIHAMAIPGCETRNLEFFESCGMSIGVKKTKGQLIRAVNRIQGKELCETMKLAQRKFVRPDSGMAICRLTEKMVRDRQNVNL
;
A
#
# COMPACT_ATOMS: atom_id res chain seq x y z
N LEU A 1 1.10 19.15 12.40
CA LEU A 1 0.38 17.87 12.35
C LEU A 1 0.72 16.94 13.52
N TYR A 2 2.02 16.67 13.80
CA TYR A 2 2.44 15.80 14.91
C TYR A 2 1.92 16.32 16.27
N GLU A 3 2.17 17.58 16.60
CA GLU A 3 1.69 18.22 17.82
C GLU A 3 0.15 18.22 17.94
N THR A 4 -0.54 18.38 16.80
CA THR A 4 -2.01 18.35 16.77
C THR A 4 -2.52 16.94 17.09
N LEU A 5 -1.88 15.92 16.52
CA LEU A 5 -2.22 14.52 16.81
C LEU A 5 -1.91 14.16 18.25
N GLN A 6 -0.79 14.62 18.80
CA GLN A 6 -0.41 14.42 20.19
C GLN A 6 -1.44 14.97 21.16
N LYS A 7 -2.00 16.16 20.86
CA LYS A 7 -3.11 16.74 21.67
C LYS A 7 -4.41 15.93 21.57
N ILE A 8 -4.67 15.27 20.43
CA ILE A 8 -5.88 14.47 20.21
C ILE A 8 -5.76 13.11 20.91
N VAL A 9 -4.59 12.48 20.80
CA VAL A 9 -4.32 11.16 21.37
C VAL A 9 -4.21 11.23 22.90
N GLY A 10 -3.61 12.31 23.43
CA GLY A 10 -3.40 12.46 24.88
C GLY A 10 -2.53 11.32 25.44
N ASP A 11 -2.98 10.74 26.53
CA ASP A 11 -2.31 9.65 27.25
C ASP A 11 -2.89 8.26 26.89
N ASP A 12 -3.40 8.09 25.67
CA ASP A 12 -3.94 6.79 25.22
C ASP A 12 -2.79 5.82 24.89
N ASP A 13 -2.55 4.87 25.79
CA ASP A 13 -1.50 3.85 25.67
C ASP A 13 -1.68 2.90 24.45
N CYS A 14 -2.88 2.89 23.85
CA CYS A 14 -3.16 2.09 22.64
C CYS A 14 -2.69 2.77 21.37
N VAL A 15 -2.27 4.03 21.43
CA VAL A 15 -1.87 4.82 20.26
C VAL A 15 -0.41 5.22 20.35
N ILE A 16 0.39 4.76 19.38
CA ILE A 16 1.79 5.13 19.25
C ILE A 16 1.94 6.14 18.13
N LEU A 17 2.32 7.38 18.46
CA LEU A 17 2.66 8.40 17.48
C LEU A 17 4.13 8.31 17.13
N THR A 18 4.40 8.07 15.85
CA THR A 18 5.75 7.99 15.31
C THR A 18 5.96 9.11 14.29
N GLY A 19 7.06 9.83 14.39
CA GLY A 19 7.51 10.78 13.38
C GLY A 19 8.10 10.08 12.15
N PHE A 20 9.06 10.73 11.48
CA PHE A 20 9.79 10.09 10.38
C PHE A 20 10.52 8.84 10.87
N THR A 21 10.37 7.73 10.14
CA THR A 21 11.02 6.46 10.46
C THR A 21 11.71 5.85 9.24
N LYS A 22 12.85 5.22 9.43
CA LYS A 22 13.52 4.36 8.45
C LYS A 22 13.09 2.90 8.55
N GLN A 23 12.21 2.56 9.48
CA GLN A 23 11.78 1.21 9.80
C GLN A 23 10.38 0.87 9.26
N MET A 24 9.92 1.56 8.21
CA MET A 24 8.57 1.36 7.65
C MET A 24 8.28 -0.11 7.30
N ALA A 25 9.26 -0.81 6.73
CA ALA A 25 9.12 -2.23 6.40
C ALA A 25 8.87 -3.12 7.65
N LEU A 26 9.44 -2.75 8.81
CA LEU A 26 9.20 -3.45 10.06
C LEU A 26 7.79 -3.18 10.58
N TYR A 27 7.35 -1.93 10.55
CA TYR A 27 5.98 -1.57 10.93
C TYR A 27 4.94 -2.28 10.07
N LEU A 28 5.15 -2.30 8.75
CA LEU A 28 4.26 -3.02 7.83
C LEU A 28 4.19 -4.51 8.17
N LYS A 29 5.33 -5.16 8.40
CA LYS A 29 5.37 -6.60 8.74
C LYS A 29 4.76 -6.93 10.10
N ALA A 30 4.79 -6.00 11.04
CA ALA A 30 4.23 -6.18 12.38
C ALA A 30 2.74 -5.81 12.46
N SER A 31 2.17 -5.23 11.40
CA SER A 31 0.78 -4.77 11.37
C SER A 31 -0.16 -5.83 10.82
N ASP A 32 -1.35 -5.93 11.38
CA ASP A 32 -2.44 -6.76 10.87
C ASP A 32 -3.17 -6.08 9.71
N VAL A 33 -3.24 -4.74 9.72
CA VAL A 33 -3.91 -3.90 8.71
C VAL A 33 -3.14 -2.61 8.54
N CYS A 34 -3.03 -2.14 7.30
CA CYS A 34 -2.49 -0.83 6.98
C CYS A 34 -3.61 0.11 6.47
N ILE A 35 -3.60 1.35 6.92
CA ILE A 35 -4.46 2.42 6.35
C ILE A 35 -3.52 3.47 5.77
N THR A 36 -3.59 3.70 4.48
CA THR A 36 -2.68 4.61 3.79
C THR A 36 -3.38 5.38 2.67
N LYS A 37 -2.76 6.44 2.19
CA LYS A 37 -3.16 7.05 0.93
C LYS A 37 -2.78 6.14 -0.24
N PRO A 38 -3.49 6.18 -1.38
CA PRO A 38 -3.20 5.35 -2.54
C PRO A 38 -2.01 5.88 -3.35
N GLY A 39 -0.90 6.18 -2.67
CA GLY A 39 0.38 6.54 -3.28
C GLY A 39 1.05 5.31 -3.90
N GLY A 40 1.74 5.48 -5.02
CA GLY A 40 2.36 4.35 -5.73
C GLY A 40 3.32 3.53 -4.87
N LEU A 41 4.23 4.18 -4.13
CA LEU A 41 5.20 3.50 -3.28
C LEU A 41 4.54 2.83 -2.08
N SER A 42 3.79 3.57 -1.26
CA SER A 42 3.16 3.05 -0.05
C SER A 42 2.21 1.87 -0.32
N SER A 43 1.43 1.96 -1.41
CA SER A 43 0.53 0.88 -1.83
C SER A 43 1.30 -0.38 -2.25
N THR A 44 2.38 -0.20 -3.02
CA THR A 44 3.21 -1.32 -3.46
C THR A 44 3.97 -1.95 -2.29
N GLU A 45 4.50 -1.15 -1.36
CA GLU A 45 5.17 -1.64 -0.16
C GLU A 45 4.23 -2.45 0.73
N ALA A 46 3.00 -1.97 0.96
CA ALA A 46 1.98 -2.70 1.70
C ALA A 46 1.61 -4.03 1.02
N ALA A 47 1.45 -4.02 -0.30
CA ALA A 47 1.14 -5.23 -1.07
C ALA A 47 2.30 -6.23 -1.10
N VAL A 48 3.56 -5.77 -1.18
CA VAL A 48 4.76 -6.63 -1.07
C VAL A 48 4.88 -7.21 0.33
N ALA A 49 4.58 -6.43 1.37
CA ALA A 49 4.51 -6.92 2.75
C ALA A 49 3.38 -7.94 2.96
N ASN A 50 2.48 -8.04 1.98
CA ASN A 50 1.35 -8.96 1.95
C ASN A 50 0.41 -8.80 3.15
N ILE A 51 0.13 -7.56 3.52
CA ILE A 51 -0.81 -7.20 4.58
C ILE A 51 -2.11 -6.65 3.98
N PRO A 52 -3.27 -6.90 4.60
CA PRO A 52 -4.51 -6.25 4.20
C PRO A 52 -4.42 -4.74 4.39
N PHE A 53 -4.92 -3.95 3.44
CA PHE A 53 -4.88 -2.52 3.58
C PHE A 53 -6.09 -1.78 3.01
N ILE A 54 -6.31 -0.59 3.56
CA ILE A 54 -7.37 0.33 3.18
C ILE A 54 -6.73 1.58 2.57
N HIS A 55 -7.17 1.93 1.38
CA HIS A 55 -6.85 3.21 0.78
C HIS A 55 -7.83 4.30 1.23
N ALA A 56 -7.33 5.35 1.82
CA ALA A 56 -8.11 6.50 2.25
C ALA A 56 -7.50 7.81 1.75
N MET A 57 -8.33 8.85 1.65
CA MET A 57 -7.88 10.22 1.34
C MET A 57 -7.07 10.36 0.03
N ALA A 58 -7.54 9.76 -1.05
CA ALA A 58 -6.94 9.92 -2.37
C ALA A 58 -6.91 11.39 -2.82
N ILE A 59 -5.75 11.86 -3.26
CA ILE A 59 -5.63 13.14 -3.97
C ILE A 59 -6.10 12.92 -5.41
N PRO A 60 -6.96 13.81 -5.94
CA PRO A 60 -7.45 13.70 -7.32
C PRO A 60 -6.32 13.59 -8.35
N GLY A 61 -6.49 12.72 -9.33
CA GLY A 61 -5.53 12.45 -10.38
C GLY A 61 -4.82 11.10 -10.21
N CYS A 62 -3.52 11.11 -9.98
CA CYS A 62 -2.69 9.89 -9.92
C CYS A 62 -3.14 8.94 -8.80
N GLU A 63 -3.41 9.45 -7.60
CA GLU A 63 -3.82 8.63 -6.47
C GLU A 63 -5.22 8.01 -6.66
N THR A 64 -6.13 8.69 -7.36
CA THR A 64 -7.43 8.12 -7.70
C THR A 64 -7.28 6.90 -8.60
N ARG A 65 -6.41 6.95 -9.61
CA ARG A 65 -6.15 5.82 -10.50
C ARG A 65 -5.51 4.64 -9.76
N ASN A 66 -4.58 4.93 -8.86
CA ASN A 66 -3.98 3.90 -8.02
C ASN A 66 -5.05 3.20 -7.15
N LEU A 67 -5.91 3.98 -6.49
CA LEU A 67 -7.02 3.44 -5.70
C LEU A 67 -7.88 2.51 -6.53
N GLU A 68 -8.34 2.96 -7.70
CA GLU A 68 -9.18 2.19 -8.62
C GLU A 68 -8.48 0.91 -9.09
N PHE A 69 -7.20 0.97 -9.42
CA PHE A 69 -6.42 -0.20 -9.82
C PHE A 69 -6.33 -1.23 -8.70
N PHE A 70 -5.90 -0.81 -7.51
CA PHE A 70 -5.74 -1.74 -6.39
C PHE A 70 -7.08 -2.34 -5.92
N GLU A 71 -8.14 -1.54 -5.94
CA GLU A 71 -9.50 -2.00 -5.58
C GLU A 71 -10.06 -2.96 -6.63
N SER A 72 -9.94 -2.66 -7.92
CA SER A 72 -10.40 -3.52 -9.01
C SER A 72 -9.68 -4.87 -9.08
N CYS A 73 -8.41 -4.90 -8.67
CA CYS A 73 -7.63 -6.13 -8.54
C CYS A 73 -7.90 -6.89 -7.24
N GLY A 74 -8.72 -6.38 -6.34
CA GLY A 74 -9.01 -6.99 -5.03
C GLY A 74 -7.87 -6.90 -4.02
N MET A 75 -6.89 -6.01 -4.23
CA MET A 75 -5.72 -5.86 -3.39
C MET A 75 -5.92 -4.92 -2.20
N SER A 76 -6.97 -4.09 -2.21
CA SER A 76 -7.28 -3.11 -1.16
C SER A 76 -8.77 -2.84 -1.06
N ILE A 77 -9.19 -2.18 0.02
CA ILE A 77 -10.51 -1.54 0.13
C ILE A 77 -10.34 -0.05 -0.10
N GLY A 78 -11.05 0.52 -1.08
CA GLY A 78 -11.08 1.95 -1.33
C GLY A 78 -12.11 2.68 -0.47
N VAL A 79 -11.70 3.80 0.17
CA VAL A 79 -12.57 4.71 0.91
C VAL A 79 -12.52 6.08 0.25
N LYS A 80 -13.64 6.48 -0.34
CA LYS A 80 -13.67 7.67 -1.21
C LYS A 80 -13.94 8.99 -0.48
N LYS A 81 -14.76 9.05 0.58
CA LYS A 81 -15.20 10.39 1.08
C LYS A 81 -15.58 10.54 2.56
N THR A 82 -15.83 9.53 3.38
CA THR A 82 -16.42 9.76 4.71
C THR A 82 -15.82 8.92 5.84
N LYS A 83 -15.82 9.50 7.06
CA LYS A 83 -15.48 8.79 8.30
C LYS A 83 -16.26 7.47 8.45
N GLY A 84 -17.56 7.47 8.13
CA GLY A 84 -18.38 6.28 8.19
C GLY A 84 -17.99 5.18 7.19
N GLN A 85 -17.45 5.54 6.02
CA GLN A 85 -16.90 4.55 5.08
C GLN A 85 -15.62 3.92 5.62
N LEU A 86 -14.75 4.70 6.26
CA LEU A 86 -13.52 4.19 6.87
C LEU A 86 -13.83 3.20 7.99
N ILE A 87 -14.76 3.53 8.90
CA ILE A 87 -15.19 2.63 9.96
C ILE A 87 -15.74 1.31 9.38
N ARG A 88 -16.58 1.38 8.36
CA ARG A 88 -17.09 0.17 7.68
C ARG A 88 -15.98 -0.65 7.02
N ALA A 89 -15.00 0.01 6.41
CA ALA A 89 -13.86 -0.67 5.79
C ALA A 89 -13.01 -1.39 6.84
N VAL A 90 -12.75 -0.74 7.98
CA VAL A 90 -12.02 -1.33 9.11
C VAL A 90 -12.76 -2.55 9.66
N ASN A 91 -14.08 -2.46 9.84
CA ASN A 91 -14.87 -3.62 10.30
C ASN A 91 -14.88 -4.77 9.28
N ARG A 92 -14.95 -4.46 8.00
CA ARG A 92 -14.90 -5.49 6.93
C ARG A 92 -13.56 -6.20 6.84
N ILE A 93 -12.45 -5.46 6.99
CA ILE A 93 -11.09 -6.01 6.85
C ILE A 93 -10.70 -6.92 8.02
N GLN A 94 -11.46 -6.94 9.11
CA GLN A 94 -11.29 -7.91 10.21
C GLN A 94 -11.75 -9.32 9.82
N GLY A 95 -12.51 -9.47 8.73
CA GLY A 95 -12.97 -10.77 8.24
C GLY A 95 -11.82 -11.58 7.64
N LYS A 96 -11.54 -12.76 8.21
CA LYS A 96 -10.43 -13.64 7.79
C LYS A 96 -10.46 -13.99 6.30
N GLU A 97 -11.63 -14.31 5.76
CA GLU A 97 -11.81 -14.67 4.36
C GLU A 97 -11.42 -13.53 3.41
N LEU A 98 -11.87 -12.29 3.73
CA LEU A 98 -11.53 -11.12 2.93
C LEU A 98 -10.02 -10.84 2.99
N CYS A 99 -9.40 -10.95 4.15
CA CYS A 99 -7.95 -10.77 4.31
C CYS A 99 -7.17 -11.77 3.45
N GLU A 100 -7.51 -13.03 3.49
CA GLU A 100 -6.80 -14.05 2.70
C GLU A 100 -7.01 -13.86 1.19
N THR A 101 -8.22 -13.52 0.76
CA THR A 101 -8.50 -13.19 -0.64
C THR A 101 -7.67 -12.00 -1.11
N MET A 102 -7.59 -10.95 -0.28
CA MET A 102 -6.78 -9.75 -0.58
C MET A 102 -5.29 -10.09 -0.67
N LYS A 103 -4.75 -10.87 0.26
CA LYS A 103 -3.35 -11.33 0.24
C LYS A 103 -3.04 -12.18 -0.99
N LEU A 104 -3.97 -13.04 -1.42
CA LEU A 104 -3.83 -13.81 -2.66
C LEU A 104 -3.77 -12.89 -3.89
N ALA A 105 -4.64 -11.89 -3.95
CA ALA A 105 -4.63 -10.89 -5.02
C ALA A 105 -3.30 -10.12 -5.06
N GLN A 106 -2.81 -9.67 -3.90
CA GLN A 106 -1.51 -8.98 -3.78
C GLN A 106 -0.37 -9.82 -4.34
N ARG A 107 -0.27 -11.10 -3.94
CA ARG A 107 0.75 -12.02 -4.47
C ARG A 107 0.65 -12.25 -5.97
N LYS A 108 -0.55 -12.20 -6.53
CA LYS A 108 -0.80 -12.38 -7.97
C LYS A 108 -0.36 -11.16 -8.79
N PHE A 109 -0.64 -9.95 -8.31
CA PHE A 109 -0.48 -8.72 -9.09
C PHE A 109 0.79 -7.92 -8.79
N VAL A 110 1.43 -8.16 -7.63
CA VAL A 110 2.61 -7.40 -7.23
C VAL A 110 3.85 -8.29 -7.20
N ARG A 111 4.91 -7.80 -7.82
CA ARG A 111 6.21 -8.51 -7.88
C ARG A 111 7.17 -7.92 -6.86
N PRO A 112 7.62 -8.71 -5.86
CA PRO A 112 8.59 -8.23 -4.88
C PRO A 112 9.98 -7.94 -5.49
N ASP A 113 10.31 -8.57 -6.62
CA ASP A 113 11.57 -8.42 -7.35
C ASP A 113 11.52 -7.38 -8.49
N SER A 114 10.53 -6.48 -8.48
CA SER A 114 10.27 -5.54 -9.58
C SER A 114 11.49 -4.68 -9.95
N GLY A 115 12.28 -4.22 -8.97
CA GLY A 115 13.51 -3.48 -9.22
C GLY A 115 14.52 -4.28 -10.05
N MET A 116 14.77 -5.55 -9.70
CA MET A 116 15.65 -6.44 -10.45
C MET A 116 15.08 -6.76 -11.84
N ALA A 117 13.77 -6.88 -11.97
CA ALA A 117 13.12 -7.10 -13.26
C ALA A 117 13.31 -5.91 -14.21
N ILE A 118 13.23 -4.69 -13.70
CA ILE A 118 13.51 -3.46 -14.46
C ILE A 118 14.97 -3.42 -14.89
N CYS A 119 15.93 -3.70 -14.00
CA CYS A 119 17.35 -3.76 -14.34
C CYS A 119 17.62 -4.76 -15.47
N ARG A 120 17.11 -5.98 -15.37
CA ARG A 120 17.26 -7.01 -16.40
C ARG A 120 16.65 -6.61 -17.74
N LEU A 121 15.49 -5.96 -17.73
CA LEU A 121 14.85 -5.44 -18.93
C LEU A 121 15.71 -4.37 -19.58
N THR A 122 16.23 -3.43 -18.81
CA THR A 122 17.11 -2.36 -19.29
C THR A 122 18.39 -2.93 -19.91
N GLU A 123 19.04 -3.88 -19.23
CA GLU A 123 20.23 -4.56 -19.79
C GLU A 123 19.91 -5.26 -21.11
N LYS A 124 18.78 -5.95 -21.19
CA LYS A 124 18.34 -6.59 -22.44
C LYS A 124 18.17 -5.58 -23.58
N MET A 125 17.45 -4.48 -23.31
CA MET A 125 17.22 -3.43 -24.30
C MET A 125 18.53 -2.81 -24.82
N VAL A 126 19.53 -2.62 -23.96
CA VAL A 126 20.86 -2.11 -24.34
C VAL A 126 21.59 -3.11 -25.24
N ARG A 127 21.60 -4.40 -24.88
CA ARG A 127 22.23 -5.46 -25.67
C ARG A 127 21.58 -5.60 -27.08
N ASP A 128 20.24 -5.62 -27.10
CA ASP A 128 19.49 -5.74 -28.35
C ASP A 128 19.79 -4.57 -29.28
N ARG A 129 19.94 -3.34 -28.76
CA ARG A 129 20.30 -2.15 -29.54
C ARG A 129 21.72 -2.19 -30.07
N GLN A 130 22.67 -2.77 -29.34
CA GLN A 130 24.06 -2.95 -29.83
C GLN A 130 24.14 -3.97 -30.95
N ASN A 131 23.32 -5.02 -30.91
CA ASN A 131 23.31 -6.06 -31.96
C ASN A 131 22.61 -5.63 -33.26
N VAL A 132 21.82 -4.57 -33.25
CA VAL A 132 21.16 -4.02 -34.46
C VAL A 132 22.10 -3.06 -35.23
N ASN A 133 23.16 -2.56 -34.57
CA ASN A 133 24.12 -1.62 -35.16
C ASN A 133 25.42 -2.32 -35.67
N LEU A 134 25.45 -3.65 -35.73
CA LEU A 134 26.47 -4.49 -36.35
C LEU A 134 25.89 -5.18 -37.58
#